data_3e3fd94daad6be2ae42472fa9ba0e2a4
#
_entry.id   3e3fd94daad6be2ae42472fa9ba0e2a4
#
_cell.length_a   1.000
_cell.length_b   1.000
_cell.length_c   1.000
_cell.angle_alpha   90.00
_cell.angle_beta   90.00
_cell.angle_gamma   90.00
#
_symmetry.space_group_name_H-M   'P 1'
#
loop_
_entity.id
_entity.type
_entity.pdbx_description
1 polymer ?
#
loop_
_entity_poly.entity_id
_entity_poly.type
_entity_poly.pdbx_seq_one_letter_code
_entity_poly.pdbx_strand_id
1 'polypeptide(L)'
;MTMKRMAIEIGMGTDIRGADYTKAAVRALRDALWHNSLNVADALGKPTDSMVVEVLIGVPKPDLVNKDEVLKVLPHGTGTVKVFEGGLEIFNDAGTSSTVLAHAAAIVRLDVN
;
A
#
# COMPACT_ATOMS: atom_id res chain seq x y z
N MET A 1 -9.84 -22.70 10.93
CA MET A 1 -9.24 -21.34 10.73
C MET A 1 -10.31 -20.37 10.25
N THR A 2 -10.42 -19.23 10.91
CA THR A 2 -11.38 -18.18 10.53
C THR A 2 -10.63 -16.88 10.35
N MET A 3 -10.34 -16.53 9.11
CA MET A 3 -9.68 -15.27 8.77
C MET A 3 -10.70 -14.14 8.74
N LYS A 4 -10.49 -13.12 9.56
CA LYS A 4 -11.37 -11.95 9.59
C LYS A 4 -10.58 -10.67 9.33
N ARG A 5 -11.25 -9.75 8.63
CA ARG A 5 -10.70 -8.41 8.42
C ARG A 5 -10.75 -7.64 9.74
N MET A 6 -9.59 -7.20 10.20
CA MET A 6 -9.45 -6.51 11.47
C MET A 6 -9.19 -5.03 11.31
N ALA A 7 -8.57 -4.62 10.19
CA ALA A 7 -8.25 -3.22 9.97
C ALA A 7 -8.14 -2.91 8.49
N ILE A 8 -8.43 -1.66 8.13
CA ILE A 8 -8.14 -1.06 6.83
C ILE A 8 -7.38 0.23 7.09
N GLU A 9 -6.18 0.33 6.52
CA GLU A 9 -5.36 1.54 6.56
C GLU A 9 -5.31 2.14 5.16
N ILE A 10 -5.51 3.45 5.02
CA ILE A 10 -5.58 4.13 3.74
C ILE A 10 -4.56 5.26 3.72
N GLY A 11 -3.88 5.41 2.58
CA GLY A 11 -2.92 6.47 2.41
C GLY A 11 -2.73 6.88 0.96
N MET A 12 -1.98 7.96 0.75
CA MET A 12 -1.61 8.43 -0.58
C MET A 12 -0.14 8.82 -0.61
N GLY A 13 0.45 8.75 -1.80
CA GLY A 13 1.83 9.13 -2.01
C GLY A 13 2.03 9.71 -3.39
N THR A 14 3.08 10.52 -3.53
CA THR A 14 3.36 11.20 -4.79
C THR A 14 4.80 11.00 -5.21
N ASP A 15 5.02 11.04 -6.53
CA ASP A 15 6.32 11.29 -7.12
C ASP A 15 6.21 12.52 -8.01
N ILE A 16 6.98 13.57 -7.70
CA ILE A 16 6.72 14.92 -8.23
C ILE A 16 7.25 15.11 -9.65
N ARG A 17 8.34 14.46 -10.02
CA ARG A 17 8.99 14.73 -11.32
C ARG A 17 9.39 13.50 -12.13
N GLY A 18 9.63 12.40 -11.47
CA GLY A 18 10.25 11.24 -12.11
C GLY A 18 9.28 10.31 -12.81
N ALA A 19 7.97 10.53 -12.67
CA ALA A 19 6.93 9.61 -13.12
C ALA A 19 7.22 8.17 -12.67
N ASP A 20 7.71 8.04 -11.44
CA ASP A 20 8.05 6.74 -10.85
C ASP A 20 6.85 6.21 -10.08
N TYR A 21 6.09 5.33 -10.73
CA TYR A 21 4.86 4.79 -10.18
C TYR A 21 5.11 3.89 -8.97
N THR A 22 6.23 3.17 -8.96
CA THR A 22 6.63 2.36 -7.81
C THR A 22 6.94 3.24 -6.61
N LYS A 23 7.68 4.32 -6.79
CA LYS A 23 8.01 5.25 -5.71
C LYS A 23 6.74 5.87 -5.12
N ALA A 24 5.80 6.29 -5.97
CA ALA A 24 4.52 6.85 -5.53
C ALA A 24 3.73 5.79 -4.72
N ALA A 25 3.68 4.54 -5.20
CA ALA A 25 3.02 3.43 -4.52
C ALA A 25 3.65 3.13 -3.17
N VAL A 26 4.98 3.08 -3.09
CA VAL A 26 5.71 2.86 -1.83
C VAL A 26 5.39 3.95 -0.82
N ARG A 27 5.39 5.21 -1.25
CA ARG A 27 5.05 6.35 -0.40
C ARG A 27 3.60 6.27 0.08
N ALA A 28 2.69 5.86 -0.81
CA ALA A 28 1.28 5.70 -0.45
C ALA A 28 1.09 4.62 0.63
N LEU A 29 1.76 3.48 0.50
CA LEU A 29 1.67 2.43 1.50
C LEU A 29 2.31 2.86 2.82
N ARG A 30 3.45 3.54 2.79
CA ARG A 30 4.06 4.10 4.00
C ARG A 30 3.13 5.06 4.71
N ASP A 31 2.45 5.91 3.96
CA ASP A 31 1.46 6.83 4.52
C ASP A 31 0.30 6.07 5.17
N ALA A 32 -0.23 5.05 4.50
CA ALA A 32 -1.28 4.21 5.07
C ALA A 32 -0.87 3.60 6.41
N LEU A 33 0.35 3.07 6.49
CA LEU A 33 0.85 2.40 7.69
C LEU A 33 1.28 3.38 8.78
N TRP A 34 1.58 4.62 8.43
CA TRP A 34 2.00 5.66 9.36
C TRP A 34 0.87 6.11 10.29
N HIS A 35 -0.36 6.15 9.80
CA HIS A 35 -1.50 6.70 10.55
C HIS A 35 -1.87 5.83 11.75
N ASN A 36 -1.61 4.53 11.70
CA ASN A 36 -1.91 3.62 12.79
C ASN A 36 -0.82 2.55 12.89
N SER A 37 -0.55 2.09 14.09
CA SER A 37 0.30 0.93 14.27
C SER A 37 -0.49 -0.35 13.97
N LEU A 38 0.15 -1.34 13.34
CA LEU A 38 -0.47 -2.63 13.08
C LEU A 38 -0.31 -3.54 14.31
N ASN A 39 -0.94 -3.13 15.43
CA ASN A 39 -0.82 -3.83 16.70
C ASN A 39 -2.04 -4.70 17.04
N VAL A 40 -2.94 -4.90 16.09
CA VAL A 40 -4.15 -5.68 16.32
C VAL A 40 -3.85 -7.11 16.74
N ALA A 41 -2.78 -7.71 16.19
CA ALA A 41 -2.37 -9.06 16.59
C ALA A 41 -1.99 -9.13 18.06
N ASP A 42 -1.17 -8.19 18.53
CA ASP A 42 -0.79 -8.10 19.93
C ASP A 42 -2.01 -7.94 20.85
N ALA A 43 -2.93 -7.07 20.46
CA ALA A 43 -4.16 -6.83 21.21
C ALA A 43 -4.99 -8.09 21.40
N LEU A 44 -4.91 -9.03 20.47
CA LEU A 44 -5.64 -10.29 20.51
C LEU A 44 -4.77 -11.47 21.00
N GLY A 45 -3.56 -11.20 21.48
CA GLY A 45 -2.66 -12.25 21.95
C GLY A 45 -2.13 -13.14 20.84
N LYS A 46 -2.06 -12.65 19.61
CA LYS A 46 -1.57 -13.39 18.45
C LYS A 46 -0.18 -12.92 18.05
N PRO A 47 0.67 -13.78 17.45
CA PRO A 47 1.95 -13.34 16.91
C PRO A 47 1.77 -12.27 15.83
N THR A 48 2.64 -11.27 15.82
CA THR A 48 2.59 -10.18 14.82
C THR A 48 2.71 -10.73 13.38
N ASP A 49 3.54 -11.77 13.20
CA ASP A 49 3.74 -12.38 11.89
C ASP A 49 2.56 -13.21 11.40
N SER A 50 1.55 -13.44 12.26
CA SER A 50 0.34 -14.15 11.84
C SER A 50 -0.63 -13.29 11.03
N MET A 51 -0.38 -11.97 10.96
CA MET A 51 -1.20 -11.08 10.14
C MET A 51 -1.05 -11.41 8.66
N VAL A 52 -2.17 -11.39 7.94
CA VAL A 52 -2.21 -11.46 6.48
C VAL A 52 -2.63 -10.09 5.96
N VAL A 53 -1.78 -9.47 5.17
CA VAL A 53 -1.99 -8.11 4.70
C VAL A 53 -2.18 -8.12 3.18
N GLU A 54 -3.34 -7.67 2.74
CA GLU A 54 -3.62 -7.43 1.34
C GLU A 54 -3.40 -5.95 1.04
N VAL A 55 -2.46 -5.65 0.15
CA VAL A 55 -2.16 -4.28 -0.26
C VAL A 55 -2.79 -4.01 -1.61
N LEU A 56 -3.61 -2.97 -1.68
CA LEU A 56 -4.25 -2.51 -2.91
C LEU A 56 -3.63 -1.17 -3.27
N ILE A 57 -3.14 -1.05 -4.50
CA ILE A 57 -2.50 0.17 -5.01
C ILE A 57 -3.28 0.68 -6.20
N GLY A 58 -3.56 1.98 -6.22
CA GLY A 58 -4.14 2.66 -7.38
C GLY A 58 -3.12 3.63 -7.95
N VAL A 59 -2.71 3.45 -9.21
CA VAL A 59 -1.79 4.33 -9.94
C VAL A 59 -2.25 4.46 -11.39
N PRO A 60 -1.83 5.53 -12.10
CA PRO A 60 -2.24 5.72 -13.50
C PRO A 60 -1.73 4.63 -14.45
N LYS A 61 -0.58 4.03 -14.17
CA LYS A 61 0.01 2.96 -15.00
C LYS A 61 0.40 1.76 -14.13
N PRO A 62 -0.57 0.89 -13.81
CA PRO A 62 -0.34 -0.21 -12.87
C PRO A 62 0.75 -1.19 -13.30
N ASP A 63 0.92 -1.41 -14.61
CA ASP A 63 1.92 -2.35 -15.12
C ASP A 63 3.36 -1.92 -14.83
N LEU A 64 3.58 -0.65 -14.50
CA LEU A 64 4.91 -0.12 -14.22
C LEU A 64 5.29 -0.16 -12.73
N VAL A 65 4.43 -0.70 -11.87
CA VAL A 65 4.70 -0.83 -10.44
C VAL A 65 5.45 -2.14 -10.17
N ASN A 66 6.59 -2.03 -9.48
CA ASN A 66 7.30 -3.19 -8.97
C ASN A 66 6.68 -3.63 -7.65
N LYS A 67 5.91 -4.71 -7.68
CA LYS A 67 5.17 -5.22 -6.52
C LYS A 67 6.10 -5.65 -5.39
N ASP A 68 7.26 -6.22 -5.71
CA ASP A 68 8.22 -6.67 -4.69
C ASP A 68 8.75 -5.50 -3.88
N GLU A 69 9.01 -4.37 -4.52
CA GLU A 69 9.45 -3.16 -3.82
C GLU A 69 8.35 -2.62 -2.89
N VAL A 70 7.10 -2.73 -3.30
CA VAL A 70 5.96 -2.32 -2.46
C VAL A 70 5.85 -3.23 -1.24
N LEU A 71 5.97 -4.54 -1.45
CA LEU A 71 5.89 -5.52 -0.35
C LEU A 71 6.96 -5.31 0.72
N LYS A 72 8.14 -4.82 0.36
CA LYS A 72 9.23 -4.56 1.32
C LYS A 72 8.86 -3.52 2.38
N VAL A 73 7.82 -2.73 2.16
CA VAL A 73 7.37 -1.72 3.12
C VAL A 73 6.68 -2.35 4.33
N LEU A 74 6.10 -3.54 4.17
CA LEU A 74 5.38 -4.20 5.26
C LEU A 74 6.35 -4.61 6.37
N PRO A 75 6.11 -4.16 7.62
CA PRO A 75 7.00 -4.50 8.73
C PRO A 75 6.81 -5.93 9.23
N HIS A 76 5.60 -6.47 9.13
CA HIS A 76 5.22 -7.77 9.70
C HIS A 76 4.15 -8.44 8.85
N GLY A 77 4.06 -9.76 8.99
CA GLY A 77 3.02 -10.55 8.37
C GLY A 77 3.35 -11.00 6.96
N THR A 78 2.40 -11.66 6.35
CA THR A 78 2.46 -12.15 4.97
C THR A 78 1.65 -11.22 4.09
N GLY A 79 2.25 -10.71 3.04
CA GLY A 79 1.61 -9.71 2.20
C GLY A 79 1.41 -10.14 0.76
N THR A 80 0.37 -9.61 0.15
CA THR A 80 0.13 -9.64 -1.29
C THR A 80 -0.12 -8.22 -1.78
N VAL A 81 0.21 -7.95 -3.04
CA VAL A 81 -0.02 -6.65 -3.67
C VAL A 81 -0.83 -6.84 -4.92
N LYS A 82 -1.92 -6.08 -5.03
CA LYS A 82 -2.69 -5.93 -6.26
C LYS A 82 -2.64 -4.47 -6.69
N VAL A 83 -2.43 -4.23 -7.98
CA VAL A 83 -2.30 -2.89 -8.52
C VAL A 83 -3.39 -2.65 -9.53
N PHE A 84 -4.09 -1.54 -9.39
CA PHE A 84 -5.21 -1.14 -10.23
C PHE A 84 -4.93 0.20 -10.89
N GLU A 85 -5.59 0.47 -11.99
CA GLU A 85 -5.60 1.81 -12.55
C GLU A 85 -6.36 2.75 -11.61
N GLY A 86 -5.72 3.84 -11.24
CA GLY A 86 -6.27 4.83 -10.32
C GLY A 86 -5.27 5.94 -10.09
N GLY A 87 -5.45 6.69 -9.00
CA GLY A 87 -4.60 7.84 -8.73
C GLY A 87 -4.76 8.94 -9.77
N LEU A 88 -3.74 9.78 -9.88
CA LEU A 88 -3.72 10.89 -10.84
C LEU A 88 -2.33 11.03 -11.44
N GLU A 89 -2.27 11.49 -12.67
CA GLU A 89 -1.03 11.94 -13.29
C GLU A 89 -1.26 13.34 -13.85
N ILE A 90 -0.48 14.29 -13.37
CA ILE A 90 -0.63 15.70 -13.71
C ILE A 90 0.63 16.13 -14.45
N PHE A 91 0.50 16.40 -15.76
CA PHE A 91 1.61 16.84 -16.59
C PHE A 91 1.85 18.32 -16.40
N ASN A 92 3.10 18.76 -16.54
CA ASN A 92 3.41 20.18 -16.68
C ASN A 92 2.87 20.71 -18.02
N ASP A 93 2.84 22.01 -18.21
CA ASP A 93 2.27 22.61 -19.42
C ASP A 93 2.98 22.16 -20.69
N ALA A 94 4.29 21.92 -20.62
CA ALA A 94 5.07 21.45 -21.77
C ALA A 94 4.89 19.97 -22.07
N GLY A 95 4.28 19.19 -21.17
CA GLY A 95 4.12 17.76 -21.31
C GLY A 95 5.41 16.97 -21.17
N THR A 96 6.46 17.56 -20.61
CA THR A 96 7.80 16.94 -20.48
C THR A 96 8.02 16.21 -19.18
N SER A 97 7.19 16.47 -18.16
CA SER A 97 7.26 15.79 -16.87
C SER A 97 5.88 15.71 -16.26
N SER A 98 5.73 14.84 -15.27
CA SER A 98 4.46 14.68 -14.57
C SER A 98 4.67 14.45 -13.08
N THR A 99 3.64 14.82 -12.31
CA THR A 99 3.46 14.42 -10.93
C THR A 99 2.51 13.23 -10.90
N VAL A 100 2.93 12.15 -10.25
CA VAL A 100 2.12 10.95 -10.08
C VAL A 100 1.60 10.90 -8.65
N LEU A 101 0.30 10.69 -8.50
CA LEU A 101 -0.34 10.47 -7.20
C LEU A 101 -0.87 9.04 -7.15
N ALA A 102 -0.48 8.29 -6.12
CA ALA A 102 -0.94 6.94 -5.87
C ALA A 102 -1.79 6.89 -4.61
N HIS A 103 -2.74 5.95 -4.59
CA HIS A 103 -3.50 5.58 -3.41
C HIS A 103 -3.09 4.19 -2.96
N ALA A 104 -3.15 3.93 -1.65
CA ALA A 104 -2.92 2.62 -1.09
C ALA A 104 -3.95 2.28 -0.03
N ALA A 105 -4.33 1.01 0.02
CA ALA A 105 -5.06 0.44 1.14
C ALA A 105 -4.33 -0.81 1.62
N ALA A 106 -4.20 -0.95 2.93
CA ALA A 106 -3.71 -2.16 3.56
C ALA A 106 -4.85 -2.79 4.35
N ILE A 107 -5.26 -3.97 3.93
CA ILE A 107 -6.34 -4.73 4.57
C ILE A 107 -5.70 -5.82 5.40
N VAL A 108 -5.88 -5.75 6.71
CA VAL A 108 -5.24 -6.68 7.66
C VAL A 108 -6.25 -7.70 8.12
N ARG A 109 -5.90 -8.98 7.98
CA ARG A 109 -6.70 -10.11 8.43
C ARG A 109 -5.93 -10.94 9.44
N LEU A 110 -6.67 -11.53 10.36
CA LEU A 110 -6.14 -12.47 11.36
C LEU A 110 -7.05 -13.66 11.47
N ASP A 111 -6.44 -14.82 11.80
CA ASP A 111 -7.20 -15.98 12.26
C ASP A 111 -7.63 -15.71 13.71
N VAL A 112 -8.93 -15.70 13.93
CA VAL A 112 -9.52 -15.38 15.24
C VAL A 112 -9.99 -16.62 16.02
N ASN A 113 -9.70 -17.80 15.51
CA ASN A 113 -9.98 -19.05 16.22
C ASN A 113 -8.89 -19.40 17.23
#